data_48d29d921ed8e3d37d13342ab6bee766
#
_entry.id   48d29d921ed8e3d37d13342ab6bee766
#
_cell.length_a   1.000
_cell.length_b   1.000
_cell.length_c   1.000
_cell.angle_alpha   90.00
_cell.angle_beta   90.00
_cell.angle_gamma   90.00
#
_symmetry.space_group_name_H-M   'P 1'
#
loop_
_entity.id
_entity.type
_entity.pdbx_description
1 polymer ?
#
loop_
_entity_poly.entity_id
_entity_poly.type
_entity_poly.pdbx_seq_one_letter_code
_entity_poly.pdbx_strand_id
1 'polypeptide(L)'
;MLVVGGGNSGFQIAEKLAATRQVDLSIGERVPMLPQRLAGRDLFWWLTRLGLLRVTVDSRLGRRASRREFIIGTNKRRLRKVGVRFRPRLIEADGRTAQFADRSTLHGVGVVVWATGYRTDYTWIHLPATVEDGRVLHRRGVTKTPGLYFLGLSWQHTRGSALLGFVNDDAAYIADQIEAHHRAGASASGSRENAAR
;
A
#
# COMPACT_ATOMS: atom_id res chain seq x y z
N MET A 1 -12.85 -22.84 -5.89
CA MET A 1 -12.03 -22.03 -4.95
C MET A 1 -12.65 -20.66 -4.81
N LEU A 2 -12.60 -20.07 -3.63
CA LEU A 2 -13.05 -18.71 -3.37
C LEU A 2 -11.85 -17.83 -3.06
N VAL A 3 -11.67 -16.75 -3.80
CA VAL A 3 -10.71 -15.67 -3.48
C VAL A 3 -11.51 -14.50 -2.90
N VAL A 4 -11.11 -13.99 -1.74
CA VAL A 4 -11.80 -12.88 -1.07
C VAL A 4 -10.89 -11.67 -1.05
N GLY A 5 -11.29 -10.60 -1.76
CA GLY A 5 -10.56 -9.34 -1.81
C GLY A 5 -10.59 -8.69 -3.18
N GLY A 6 -10.90 -7.40 -3.20
CA GLY A 6 -11.07 -6.58 -4.42
C GLY A 6 -9.85 -5.75 -4.80
N GLY A 7 -8.67 -5.99 -4.20
CA GLY A 7 -7.42 -5.30 -4.51
C GLY A 7 -6.57 -5.99 -5.59
N ASN A 8 -5.38 -5.45 -5.88
CA ASN A 8 -4.46 -6.00 -6.88
C ASN A 8 -4.17 -7.48 -6.65
N SER A 9 -3.85 -7.89 -5.41
CA SER A 9 -3.56 -9.28 -5.05
C SER A 9 -4.72 -10.22 -5.37
N GLY A 10 -5.96 -9.86 -4.98
CA GLY A 10 -7.14 -10.68 -5.24
C GLY A 10 -7.37 -10.92 -6.72
N PHE A 11 -7.23 -9.89 -7.56
CA PHE A 11 -7.37 -10.00 -9.01
C PHE A 11 -6.26 -10.85 -9.64
N GLN A 12 -5.00 -10.66 -9.26
CA GLN A 12 -3.85 -11.41 -9.80
C GLN A 12 -3.90 -12.88 -9.39
N ILE A 13 -4.22 -13.17 -8.13
CA ILE A 13 -4.37 -14.53 -7.62
C ILE A 13 -5.53 -15.25 -8.35
N ALA A 14 -6.69 -14.59 -8.45
CA ALA A 14 -7.85 -15.17 -9.13
C ALA A 14 -7.55 -15.46 -10.60
N GLU A 15 -6.88 -14.56 -11.31
CA GLU A 15 -6.47 -14.75 -12.70
C GLU A 15 -5.55 -15.95 -12.86
N LYS A 16 -4.53 -16.06 -11.99
CA LYS A 16 -3.55 -17.14 -12.05
C LYS A 16 -4.16 -18.51 -11.72
N LEU A 17 -5.02 -18.57 -10.72
CA LEU A 17 -5.70 -19.80 -10.32
C LEU A 17 -6.74 -20.25 -11.33
N ALA A 18 -7.37 -19.34 -12.06
CA ALA A 18 -8.38 -19.65 -13.08
C ALA A 18 -7.82 -20.47 -14.25
N ALA A 19 -6.52 -20.50 -14.45
CA ALA A 19 -5.88 -21.34 -15.46
C ALA A 19 -6.08 -22.86 -15.21
N THR A 20 -6.24 -23.26 -13.94
CA THR A 20 -6.31 -24.69 -13.55
C THR A 20 -7.50 -25.01 -12.64
N ARG A 21 -8.22 -24.01 -12.15
CA ARG A 21 -9.29 -24.18 -11.16
C ARG A 21 -10.49 -23.31 -11.48
N GLN A 22 -11.66 -23.74 -11.02
CA GLN A 22 -12.84 -22.90 -11.01
C GLN A 22 -12.74 -21.90 -9.84
N VAL A 23 -12.74 -20.61 -10.16
CA VAL A 23 -12.49 -19.52 -9.20
C VAL A 23 -13.68 -18.59 -9.12
N ASP A 24 -14.16 -18.36 -7.89
CA ASP A 24 -15.06 -17.28 -7.54
C ASP A 24 -14.24 -16.16 -6.85
N LEU A 25 -14.39 -14.91 -7.28
CA LEU A 25 -13.74 -13.74 -6.67
C LEU A 25 -14.78 -12.85 -6.02
N SER A 26 -14.74 -12.79 -4.69
CA SER A 26 -15.60 -11.92 -3.88
C SER A 26 -14.99 -10.53 -3.74
N ILE A 27 -15.76 -9.50 -4.09
CA ILE A 27 -15.34 -8.10 -4.06
C ILE A 27 -16.28 -7.30 -3.16
N GLY A 28 -15.73 -6.73 -2.08
CA GLY A 28 -16.50 -5.90 -1.14
C GLY A 28 -16.73 -4.48 -1.64
N GLU A 29 -15.72 -3.87 -2.24
CA GLU A 29 -15.75 -2.47 -2.69
C GLU A 29 -15.36 -2.35 -4.16
N ARG A 30 -15.87 -1.32 -4.81
CA ARG A 30 -15.47 -1.01 -6.20
C ARG A 30 -14.19 -0.19 -6.18
N VAL A 31 -13.08 -0.79 -6.60
CA VAL A 31 -11.81 -0.11 -6.78
C VAL A 31 -11.66 0.26 -8.25
N PRO A 32 -11.29 1.51 -8.59
CA PRO A 32 -11.02 1.91 -9.97
C PRO A 32 -9.89 1.09 -10.58
N MET A 33 -10.03 0.75 -11.86
CA MET A 33 -9.07 -0.08 -12.58
C MET A 33 -8.37 0.73 -13.66
N LEU A 34 -7.05 0.64 -13.70
CA LEU A 34 -6.21 1.29 -14.70
C LEU A 34 -5.51 0.22 -15.55
N PRO A 35 -5.40 0.45 -16.86
CA PRO A 35 -4.66 -0.46 -17.73
C PRO A 35 -3.17 -0.40 -17.41
N GLN A 36 -2.46 -1.54 -17.51
CA GLN A 36 -1.01 -1.60 -17.39
C GLN A 36 -0.33 -0.82 -18.52
N ARG A 37 -0.90 -0.85 -19.71
CA ARG A 37 -0.38 -0.16 -20.90
C ARG A 37 -1.43 0.79 -21.46
N LEU A 38 -0.98 2.00 -21.77
CA LEU A 38 -1.76 3.04 -22.41
C LEU A 38 -0.97 3.58 -23.61
N ALA A 39 -1.58 3.61 -24.80
CA ALA A 39 -0.93 4.06 -26.03
C ALA A 39 0.45 3.41 -26.27
N GLY A 40 0.55 2.08 -26.09
CA GLY A 40 1.77 1.31 -26.33
C GLY A 40 2.85 1.42 -25.24
N ARG A 41 2.70 2.27 -24.25
CA ARG A 41 3.63 2.48 -23.14
C ARG A 41 3.05 1.98 -21.82
N ASP A 42 3.95 1.61 -20.89
CA ASP A 42 3.56 1.26 -19.51
C ASP A 42 2.94 2.45 -18.79
N LEU A 43 1.98 2.20 -17.91
CA LEU A 43 1.33 3.25 -17.12
C LEU A 43 2.34 4.03 -16.27
N PHE A 44 3.31 3.33 -15.66
CA PHE A 44 4.34 3.98 -14.84
C PHE A 44 5.25 4.88 -15.67
N TRP A 45 5.48 4.57 -16.96
CA TRP A 45 6.21 5.46 -17.87
C TRP A 45 5.47 6.81 -18.01
N TRP A 46 4.15 6.77 -18.20
CA TRP A 46 3.33 8.00 -18.28
C TRP A 46 3.32 8.76 -16.97
N LEU A 47 3.14 8.07 -15.83
CA LEU A 47 3.14 8.69 -14.51
C LEU A 47 4.48 9.38 -14.20
N THR A 48 5.59 8.77 -14.60
CA THR A 48 6.94 9.34 -14.47
C THR A 48 7.11 10.54 -15.39
N ARG A 49 6.76 10.39 -16.67
CA ARG A 49 6.93 11.43 -17.70
C ARG A 49 6.11 12.69 -17.42
N LEU A 50 4.94 12.53 -16.84
CA LEU A 50 4.05 13.61 -16.44
C LEU A 50 4.33 14.13 -15.01
N GLY A 51 5.33 13.62 -14.30
CA GLY A 51 5.68 14.03 -12.94
C GLY A 51 4.65 13.61 -11.87
N LEU A 52 3.66 12.78 -12.21
CA LEU A 52 2.58 12.41 -11.29
C LEU A 52 3.05 11.55 -10.11
N LEU A 53 4.14 10.82 -10.25
CA LEU A 53 4.76 10.07 -9.16
C LEU A 53 5.50 10.97 -8.15
N ARG A 54 5.84 12.21 -8.54
CA ARG A 54 6.50 13.21 -7.71
C ARG A 54 5.52 14.17 -7.02
N VAL A 55 4.22 14.02 -7.26
CA VAL A 55 3.20 14.82 -6.58
C VAL A 55 3.24 14.54 -5.08
N THR A 56 3.52 15.56 -4.30
CA THR A 56 3.66 15.44 -2.84
C THR A 56 2.32 15.33 -2.12
N VAL A 57 2.29 14.61 -1.01
CA VAL A 57 1.12 14.45 -0.16
C VAL A 57 0.60 15.80 0.39
N ASP A 58 1.45 16.80 0.50
CA ASP A 58 1.11 18.15 0.97
C ASP A 58 0.29 18.96 -0.06
N SER A 59 0.35 18.60 -1.34
CA SER A 59 -0.42 19.23 -2.38
C SER A 59 -1.90 18.83 -2.35
N ARG A 60 -2.80 19.69 -2.89
CA ARG A 60 -4.23 19.35 -3.01
C ARG A 60 -4.45 18.08 -3.84
N LEU A 61 -3.67 17.93 -4.91
CA LEU A 61 -3.73 16.76 -5.79
C LEU A 61 -3.23 15.49 -5.07
N GLY A 62 -2.10 15.57 -4.36
CA GLY A 62 -1.56 14.44 -3.62
C GLY A 62 -2.47 13.97 -2.49
N ARG A 63 -3.04 14.90 -1.71
CA ARG A 63 -4.05 14.56 -0.69
C ARG A 63 -5.28 13.86 -1.27
N ARG A 64 -5.74 14.25 -2.46
CA ARG A 64 -6.86 13.58 -3.13
C ARG A 64 -6.46 12.20 -3.67
N ALA A 65 -5.26 12.08 -4.22
CA ALA A 65 -4.75 10.84 -4.78
C ALA A 65 -4.42 9.80 -3.69
N SER A 66 -3.90 10.23 -2.52
CA SER A 66 -3.57 9.33 -1.40
C SER A 66 -4.78 8.60 -0.79
N ARG A 67 -5.98 9.13 -1.00
CA ARG A 67 -7.23 8.53 -0.52
C ARG A 67 -7.80 7.46 -1.46
N ARG A 68 -7.18 7.21 -2.62
CA ARG A 68 -7.68 6.30 -3.64
C ARG A 68 -6.65 5.24 -3.97
N GLU A 69 -7.08 4.00 -3.89
CA GLU A 69 -6.33 2.88 -4.45
C GLU A 69 -6.79 2.58 -5.86
N PHE A 70 -5.88 2.04 -6.68
CA PHE A 70 -6.17 1.63 -8.06
C PHE A 70 -5.68 0.21 -8.27
N ILE A 71 -6.46 -0.58 -9.00
CA ILE A 71 -6.04 -1.87 -9.53
C ILE A 71 -5.36 -1.61 -10.87
N ILE A 72 -4.14 -2.12 -11.05
CA ILE A 72 -3.34 -1.90 -12.25
C ILE A 72 -3.08 -3.24 -12.95
N GLY A 73 -3.17 -3.23 -14.28
CA GLY A 73 -2.75 -4.35 -15.11
C GLY A 73 -3.81 -5.41 -15.38
N THR A 74 -4.97 -5.32 -14.76
CA THR A 74 -6.08 -6.25 -14.98
C THR A 74 -7.43 -5.56 -14.98
N ASN A 75 -8.47 -6.26 -15.42
CA ASN A 75 -9.85 -5.76 -15.34
C ASN A 75 -10.85 -6.92 -15.29
N LYS A 76 -12.08 -6.62 -14.88
CA LYS A 76 -13.15 -7.62 -14.75
C LYS A 76 -13.44 -8.37 -16.06
N ARG A 77 -13.35 -7.70 -17.23
CA ARG A 77 -13.61 -8.31 -18.53
C ARG A 77 -12.56 -9.39 -18.84
N ARG A 78 -11.29 -9.12 -18.54
CA ARG A 78 -10.19 -10.07 -18.71
C ARG A 78 -10.38 -11.31 -17.81
N LEU A 79 -10.69 -11.09 -16.52
CA LEU A 79 -10.91 -12.20 -15.60
C LEU A 79 -12.12 -13.06 -15.96
N ARG A 80 -13.22 -12.44 -16.42
CA ARG A 80 -14.38 -13.21 -16.93
C ARG A 80 -14.03 -14.07 -18.13
N LYS A 81 -13.16 -13.60 -19.03
CA LYS A 81 -12.71 -14.37 -20.20
C LYS A 81 -11.92 -15.62 -19.81
N VAL A 82 -11.19 -15.60 -18.68
CA VAL A 82 -10.46 -16.76 -18.17
C VAL A 82 -11.29 -17.59 -17.17
N GLY A 83 -12.60 -17.32 -17.06
CA GLY A 83 -13.52 -18.14 -16.27
C GLY A 83 -13.71 -17.72 -14.82
N VAL A 84 -13.17 -16.58 -14.37
CA VAL A 84 -13.42 -16.09 -13.01
C VAL A 84 -14.84 -15.57 -12.87
N ARG A 85 -15.56 -16.10 -11.89
CA ARG A 85 -16.90 -15.66 -11.50
C ARG A 85 -16.79 -14.62 -10.39
N PHE A 86 -17.49 -13.49 -10.57
CA PHE A 86 -17.50 -12.41 -9.58
C PHE A 86 -18.66 -12.57 -8.61
N ARG A 87 -18.36 -12.45 -7.32
CA ARG A 87 -19.32 -12.46 -6.21
C ARG A 87 -19.31 -11.12 -5.48
N PRO A 88 -20.42 -10.71 -4.87
CA PRO A 88 -20.45 -9.56 -3.97
C PRO A 88 -19.57 -9.80 -2.71
N ARG A 89 -19.61 -8.86 -1.77
CA ARG A 89 -18.90 -8.97 -0.48
C ARG A 89 -19.30 -10.28 0.21
N LEU A 90 -18.29 -11.06 0.62
CA LEU A 90 -18.47 -12.19 1.50
C LEU A 90 -18.94 -11.69 2.87
N ILE A 91 -20.02 -12.26 3.39
CA ILE A 91 -20.56 -11.94 4.70
C ILE A 91 -20.15 -13.03 5.69
N GLU A 92 -20.29 -14.29 5.30
CA GLU A 92 -20.03 -15.43 6.16
C GLU A 92 -19.47 -16.60 5.35
N ALA A 93 -18.59 -17.38 5.97
CA ALA A 93 -18.14 -18.64 5.43
C ALA A 93 -18.11 -19.68 6.56
N ASP A 94 -18.86 -20.75 6.38
CA ASP A 94 -18.94 -21.86 7.32
C ASP A 94 -18.78 -23.20 6.59
N GLY A 95 -17.86 -24.02 7.09
CA GLY A 95 -17.53 -25.30 6.49
C GLY A 95 -17.16 -25.14 5.01
N ARG A 96 -18.03 -25.64 4.11
CA ARG A 96 -17.85 -25.56 2.65
C ARG A 96 -18.83 -24.62 1.96
N THR A 97 -19.43 -23.72 2.71
CA THR A 97 -20.47 -22.80 2.23
C THR A 97 -20.02 -21.35 2.46
N ALA A 98 -20.29 -20.47 1.48
CA ALA A 98 -20.02 -19.04 1.58
C ALA A 98 -21.27 -18.24 1.22
N GLN A 99 -21.65 -17.28 2.06
CA GLN A 99 -22.79 -16.40 1.89
C GLN A 99 -22.35 -14.99 1.54
N PHE A 100 -23.03 -14.35 0.59
CA PHE A 100 -22.67 -13.03 0.08
C PHE A 100 -23.73 -11.97 0.41
N ALA A 101 -23.35 -10.70 0.26
CA ALA A 101 -24.17 -9.54 0.61
C ALA A 101 -25.49 -9.44 -0.19
N ASP A 102 -25.59 -10.06 -1.35
CA ASP A 102 -26.82 -10.17 -2.13
C ASP A 102 -27.69 -11.39 -1.72
N ARG A 103 -27.37 -12.04 -0.59
CA ARG A 103 -27.99 -13.26 -0.06
C ARG A 103 -27.76 -14.52 -0.92
N SER A 104 -26.96 -14.42 -1.98
CA SER A 104 -26.56 -15.63 -2.72
C SER A 104 -25.60 -16.50 -1.90
N THR A 105 -25.64 -17.80 -2.16
CA THR A 105 -24.80 -18.79 -1.46
C THR A 105 -23.97 -19.57 -2.48
N LEU A 106 -22.74 -19.86 -2.12
CA LEU A 106 -21.82 -20.72 -2.86
C LEU A 106 -21.54 -21.98 -2.02
N HIS A 107 -21.94 -23.13 -2.53
CA HIS A 107 -21.67 -24.44 -1.92
C HIS A 107 -20.43 -25.10 -2.51
N GLY A 108 -19.84 -26.03 -1.77
CA GLY A 108 -18.72 -26.84 -2.24
C GLY A 108 -17.38 -26.07 -2.28
N VAL A 109 -17.22 -25.04 -1.49
CA VAL A 109 -15.97 -24.31 -1.36
C VAL A 109 -14.92 -25.21 -0.70
N GLY A 110 -13.90 -25.63 -1.45
CA GLY A 110 -12.82 -26.46 -0.91
C GLY A 110 -11.64 -25.66 -0.37
N VAL A 111 -11.43 -24.43 -0.91
CA VAL A 111 -10.32 -23.54 -0.47
C VAL A 111 -10.79 -22.10 -0.53
N VAL A 112 -10.47 -21.34 0.53
CA VAL A 112 -10.61 -19.87 0.58
C VAL A 112 -9.23 -19.24 0.62
N VAL A 113 -9.00 -18.26 -0.25
CA VAL A 113 -7.79 -17.43 -0.26
C VAL A 113 -8.16 -16.02 0.16
N TRP A 114 -7.64 -15.60 1.30
CA TRP A 114 -7.85 -14.26 1.82
C TRP A 114 -6.84 -13.29 1.20
N ALA A 115 -7.32 -12.36 0.38
CA ALA A 115 -6.55 -11.29 -0.26
C ALA A 115 -7.11 -9.92 0.14
N THR A 116 -7.46 -9.78 1.41
CA THR A 116 -8.19 -8.63 1.98
C THR A 116 -7.28 -7.45 2.33
N GLY A 117 -5.98 -7.54 2.04
CA GLY A 117 -4.97 -6.54 2.36
C GLY A 117 -4.41 -6.70 3.77
N TYR A 118 -3.58 -5.73 4.13
CA TYR A 118 -2.91 -5.69 5.42
C TYR A 118 -3.25 -4.39 6.14
N ARG A 119 -3.30 -4.45 7.45
CA ARG A 119 -3.26 -3.27 8.32
C ARG A 119 -1.86 -3.16 8.89
N THR A 120 -1.28 -1.98 8.81
CA THR A 120 0.00 -1.74 9.45
C THR A 120 -0.24 -1.65 10.95
N ASP A 121 0.55 -2.38 11.72
CA ASP A 121 0.54 -2.37 13.17
C ASP A 121 1.83 -1.73 13.67
N TYR A 122 1.72 -0.64 14.38
CA TYR A 122 2.82 0.10 15.00
C TYR A 122 2.78 0.01 16.52
N THR A 123 1.97 -0.86 17.12
CA THR A 123 1.84 -0.99 18.59
C THR A 123 3.13 -1.43 19.29
N TRP A 124 4.05 -2.01 18.53
CA TRP A 124 5.38 -2.36 19.01
C TRP A 124 6.30 -1.14 19.26
N ILE A 125 5.93 0.06 18.79
CA ILE A 125 6.69 1.28 19.02
C ILE A 125 6.19 1.94 20.29
N HIS A 126 6.93 1.78 21.37
CA HIS A 126 6.59 2.32 22.70
C HIS A 126 7.21 3.71 22.96
N LEU A 127 7.26 4.57 21.93
CA LEU A 127 7.82 5.93 22.02
C LEU A 127 6.70 6.96 21.99
N PRO A 128 6.70 7.93 22.94
CA PRO A 128 5.67 8.96 23.01
C PRO A 128 5.59 9.78 21.73
N ALA A 129 4.37 10.23 21.37
CA ALA A 129 4.12 11.11 20.22
C ALA A 129 4.68 10.61 18.87
N THR A 130 4.88 9.29 18.72
CA THR A 130 5.37 8.70 17.47
C THR A 130 4.24 8.11 16.64
N VAL A 131 3.23 7.53 17.29
CA VAL A 131 2.05 6.93 16.67
C VAL A 131 0.79 7.55 17.24
N GLU A 132 -0.12 8.00 16.39
CA GLU A 132 -1.44 8.51 16.73
C GLU A 132 -2.48 7.91 15.79
N ASP A 133 -3.59 7.42 16.33
CA ASP A 133 -4.66 6.76 15.57
C ASP A 133 -4.14 5.64 14.60
N GLY A 134 -3.14 4.88 15.05
CA GLY A 134 -2.52 3.81 14.24
C GLY A 134 -1.68 4.30 13.07
N ARG A 135 -1.28 5.58 13.07
CA ARG A 135 -0.42 6.19 12.05
C ARG A 135 0.84 6.76 12.67
N VAL A 136 1.95 6.60 11.97
CA VAL A 136 3.21 7.25 12.37
C VAL A 136 3.10 8.76 12.12
N LEU A 137 3.44 9.54 13.14
CA LEU A 137 3.55 11.00 13.04
C LEU A 137 4.93 11.36 12.50
N HIS A 138 4.97 11.79 11.27
CA HIS A 138 6.23 12.13 10.60
C HIS A 138 6.08 13.26 9.57
N ARG A 139 7.18 13.90 9.24
CA ARG A 139 7.31 14.74 8.06
C ARG A 139 8.35 14.13 7.13
N ARG A 140 7.93 13.58 5.99
CA ARG A 140 8.79 12.88 5.01
C ARG A 140 9.66 11.78 5.65
N GLY A 141 9.11 11.05 6.64
CA GLY A 141 9.81 9.97 7.33
C GLY A 141 10.58 10.38 8.59
N VAL A 142 10.82 11.66 8.81
CA VAL A 142 11.44 12.18 10.05
C VAL A 142 10.37 12.32 11.12
N THR A 143 10.58 11.69 12.27
CA THR A 143 9.66 11.78 13.42
C THR A 143 10.06 12.92 14.37
N LYS A 144 9.19 13.21 15.35
CA LYS A 144 9.52 14.12 16.46
C LYS A 144 10.49 13.47 17.47
N THR A 145 10.59 12.15 17.48
CA THR A 145 11.51 11.42 18.34
C THR A 145 12.90 11.43 17.71
N PRO A 146 13.91 12.04 18.35
CA PRO A 146 15.26 12.11 17.81
C PRO A 146 15.83 10.71 17.53
N GLY A 147 16.47 10.54 16.37
CA GLY A 147 17.07 9.27 15.98
C GLY A 147 16.10 8.23 15.39
N LEU A 148 14.79 8.50 15.36
CA LEU A 148 13.81 7.60 14.77
C LEU A 148 13.32 8.13 13.42
N TYR A 149 13.52 7.31 12.38
CA TYR A 149 13.17 7.62 11.00
C TYR A 149 12.38 6.48 10.38
N PHE A 150 11.55 6.81 9.38
CA PHE A 150 10.81 5.84 8.58
C PHE A 150 11.12 6.02 7.10
N LEU A 151 11.23 4.90 6.39
CA LEU A 151 11.42 4.87 4.95
C LEU A 151 10.47 3.85 4.32
N GLY A 152 9.86 4.21 3.19
CA GLY A 152 8.99 3.30 2.44
C GLY A 152 7.53 3.26 2.90
N LEU A 153 7.10 4.19 3.76
CA LEU A 153 5.68 4.30 4.13
C LEU A 153 4.84 4.72 2.92
N SER A 154 3.64 4.18 2.82
CA SER A 154 2.69 4.58 1.77
C SER A 154 2.40 6.08 1.86
N TRP A 155 2.63 6.80 0.77
CA TRP A 155 2.47 8.24 0.72
C TRP A 155 3.30 9.01 1.77
N GLN A 156 4.46 8.50 2.12
CA GLN A 156 5.38 9.17 3.06
C GLN A 156 5.69 10.61 2.63
N HIS A 157 5.89 10.84 1.36
CA HIS A 157 6.08 12.14 0.73
C HIS A 157 5.36 12.23 -0.62
N THR A 158 5.50 11.21 -1.45
CA THR A 158 4.90 11.10 -2.79
C THR A 158 4.25 9.73 -2.98
N ARG A 159 3.58 9.53 -4.12
CA ARG A 159 3.11 8.20 -4.51
C ARG A 159 4.25 7.19 -4.66
N GLY A 160 5.44 7.68 -5.05
CA GLY A 160 6.62 6.86 -5.24
C GLY A 160 7.26 6.34 -3.95
N SER A 161 7.04 7.00 -2.81
CA SER A 161 7.73 6.71 -1.55
C SER A 161 7.68 5.24 -1.10
N ALA A 162 6.61 4.51 -1.42
CA ALA A 162 6.44 3.08 -1.09
C ALA A 162 6.75 2.15 -2.28
N LEU A 163 7.32 2.66 -3.36
CA LEU A 163 7.64 1.88 -4.55
C LEU A 163 9.15 1.69 -4.67
N LEU A 164 9.62 0.45 -4.75
CA LEU A 164 11.04 0.09 -4.74
C LEU A 164 11.86 0.86 -5.79
N GLY A 165 11.31 1.12 -6.98
CA GLY A 165 11.98 1.87 -8.04
C GLY A 165 11.98 3.40 -7.87
N PHE A 166 11.37 3.96 -6.81
CA PHE A 166 11.15 5.40 -6.64
C PHE A 166 11.43 5.90 -5.22
N VAL A 167 11.83 5.02 -4.29
CA VAL A 167 12.09 5.35 -2.88
C VAL A 167 13.42 6.07 -2.68
N ASN A 168 14.30 6.09 -3.67
CA ASN A 168 15.66 6.65 -3.62
C ASN A 168 15.69 8.12 -3.17
N ASP A 169 14.76 8.96 -3.66
CA ASP A 169 14.73 10.39 -3.30
C ASP A 169 14.41 10.59 -1.81
N ASP A 170 13.57 9.71 -1.23
CA ASP A 170 13.26 9.73 0.20
C ASP A 170 14.39 9.11 1.01
N ALA A 171 15.08 8.08 0.50
CA ALA A 171 16.24 7.48 1.14
C ALA A 171 17.39 8.49 1.26
N ALA A 172 17.71 9.23 0.20
CA ALA A 172 18.70 10.28 0.23
C ALA A 172 18.35 11.37 1.26
N TYR A 173 17.10 11.85 1.24
CA TYR A 173 16.63 12.82 2.22
C TYR A 173 16.79 12.33 3.67
N ILE A 174 16.41 11.07 3.96
CA ILE A 174 16.55 10.50 5.31
C ILE A 174 18.03 10.36 5.69
N ALA A 175 18.92 9.96 4.76
CA ALA A 175 20.35 9.90 5.01
C ALA A 175 20.91 11.27 5.42
N ASP A 176 20.56 12.34 4.69
CA ASP A 176 20.95 13.71 5.03
C ASP A 176 20.46 14.12 6.43
N GLN A 177 19.24 13.74 6.81
CA GLN A 177 18.69 14.03 8.15
C GLN A 177 19.41 13.26 9.26
N ILE A 178 19.79 12.02 9.00
CA ILE A 178 20.59 11.20 9.94
C ILE A 178 21.95 11.84 10.17
N GLU A 179 22.64 12.23 9.09
CA GLU A 179 23.93 12.90 9.19
C GLU A 179 23.86 14.24 9.91
N ALA A 180 22.84 15.04 9.61
CA ALA A 180 22.64 16.32 10.28
C ALA A 180 22.43 16.14 11.80
N HIS A 181 21.61 15.13 12.17
CA HIS A 181 21.37 14.81 13.57
C HIS A 181 22.65 14.34 14.27
N HIS A 182 23.45 13.49 13.64
CA HIS A 182 24.73 13.00 14.19
C HIS A 182 25.72 14.15 14.40
N ARG A 183 25.86 15.03 13.43
CA ARG A 183 26.75 16.22 13.54
C ARG A 183 26.32 17.15 14.68
N ALA A 184 25.03 17.39 14.85
CA ALA A 184 24.52 18.23 15.95
C ALA A 184 24.79 17.60 17.33
N GLY A 185 24.66 16.26 17.45
CA GLY A 185 24.99 15.53 18.67
C GLY A 185 26.50 15.60 19.03
N ALA A 186 27.36 15.45 18.04
CA ALA A 186 28.81 15.55 18.23
C ALA A 186 29.26 16.96 18.67
N SER A 187 28.66 18.00 18.09
CA SER A 187 28.94 19.40 18.49
C SER A 187 28.49 19.71 19.91
N ALA A 188 27.35 19.16 20.34
CA ALA A 188 26.85 19.35 21.71
C ALA A 188 27.69 18.62 22.77
N SER A 189 28.28 17.48 22.44
CA SER A 189 29.18 16.70 23.31
C SER A 189 30.51 17.45 23.50
N GLY A 190 31.12 17.95 22.43
CA GLY A 190 32.39 18.69 22.48
C GLY A 190 32.27 20.02 23.26
N SER A 191 31.11 20.69 23.19
CA SER A 191 30.88 21.93 23.95
C SER A 191 30.72 21.69 25.45
N ARG A 192 30.18 20.54 25.87
CA ARG A 192 30.06 20.15 27.29
C ARG A 192 31.41 19.76 27.93
N GLU A 193 32.30 19.15 27.14
CA GLU A 193 33.62 18.75 27.63
C GLU A 193 34.57 19.95 27.79
N ASN A 194 34.42 20.98 26.94
CA ASN A 194 35.15 22.25 27.07
C ASN A 194 34.62 23.16 28.18
N ALA A 195 33.38 23.06 28.59
CA ALA A 195 32.79 23.85 29.70
C ALA A 195 33.06 23.24 31.10
N ALA A 196 33.57 22.01 31.15
CA ALA A 196 33.89 21.28 32.38
C ALA A 196 35.40 21.33 32.73
N ARG A 197 36.22 22.00 31.91
CA ARG A 197 37.63 22.30 32.16
C ARG A 197 37.78 23.77 32.57
#